data_0f59e31e23b98cbb61d3fc26a1fd91d1
#
_entry.id   0f59e31e23b98cbb61d3fc26a1fd91d1
#
_cell.length_a   1.000
_cell.length_b   1.000
_cell.length_c   1.000
_cell.angle_alpha   90.00
_cell.angle_beta   90.00
_cell.angle_gamma   90.00
#
_symmetry.space_group_name_H-M   'P 1'
#
loop_
_entity.id
_entity.type
_entity.pdbx_description
1 polymer ?
#
loop_
_entity_poly.entity_id
_entity_poly.type
_entity_poly.pdbx_seq_one_letter_code
_entity_poly.pdbx_strand_id
1 'polypeptide(L)'
;MLDIAEELHRWVEQGRAFAVATVVATHGSAPRQPGAALAVDRDGTAIGSVSGGCVEGAVYELCQQALETGEPVLERFGYSDEDAFAVGLTCGGIIDILVQPVRAPAPATAGDGIAGEWADRTGGTLAAGLAAAASGEAVAVARVVQGPAGLLGRALLVRADGRHSGTLGGHPALDRTAVAETRALLDAGRTTSLEIGTGLAPGEEAEGGEGARPGGARCGQPVVLLVESAVPAPRMIVFGAIDFAAALVRVGKFLNYHVTVCDARPVFATRTRFPDADEIVVDWPHRYLDSQRLDARTVLCVLTHDAKFDVPLLERALRLPVAYVGAMGSRRTHLDRQQRLRDVGLTELELNRLRSPIGLDLGARTPEETALSIAAEIVANRRGGTGVPLTGAHTPIHHDTGRSLGRIGSVA
;
A
#
# COMPACT_ATOMS: atom_id res chain seq x y z
N MET A 1 5.36 -7.18 -5.67
CA MET A 1 5.22 -7.55 -7.11
C MET A 1 4.51 -6.45 -7.91
N LEU A 2 3.39 -5.93 -7.43
CA LEU A 2 2.66 -4.88 -8.14
C LEU A 2 3.38 -3.52 -8.17
N ASP A 3 4.44 -3.33 -7.39
CA ASP A 3 5.31 -2.15 -7.41
C ASP A 3 6.21 -2.06 -8.67
N ILE A 4 6.41 -3.19 -9.37
CA ILE A 4 7.14 -3.29 -10.64
C ILE A 4 6.24 -3.85 -11.77
N ALA A 5 4.92 -3.57 -11.69
CA ALA A 5 3.94 -4.18 -12.58
C ALA A 5 4.13 -3.82 -14.05
N GLU A 6 4.57 -2.59 -14.37
CA GLU A 6 4.79 -2.16 -15.75
C GLU A 6 5.85 -2.99 -16.47
N GLU A 7 6.98 -3.24 -15.80
CA GLU A 7 8.07 -4.05 -16.33
C GLU A 7 7.67 -5.51 -16.44
N LEU A 8 7.02 -6.06 -15.40
CA LEU A 8 6.57 -7.45 -15.42
C LEU A 8 5.48 -7.69 -16.45
N HIS A 9 4.57 -6.74 -16.64
CA HIS A 9 3.55 -6.83 -17.70
C HIS A 9 4.17 -6.89 -19.07
N ARG A 10 5.18 -6.06 -19.36
CA ARG A 10 5.95 -6.13 -20.62
C ARG A 10 6.62 -7.48 -20.81
N TRP A 11 7.15 -8.11 -19.77
CA TRP A 11 7.71 -9.47 -19.84
C TRP A 11 6.65 -10.51 -20.17
N VAL A 12 5.46 -10.41 -19.55
CA VAL A 12 4.31 -11.27 -19.88
C VAL A 12 3.90 -11.11 -21.34
N GLU A 13 3.76 -9.89 -21.86
CA GLU A 13 3.42 -9.62 -23.27
C GLU A 13 4.47 -10.16 -24.25
N GLN A 14 5.75 -10.17 -23.85
CA GLN A 14 6.85 -10.73 -24.63
C GLN A 14 6.94 -12.26 -24.53
N GLY A 15 6.06 -12.90 -23.75
CA GLY A 15 6.10 -14.34 -23.53
C GLY A 15 7.30 -14.82 -22.70
N ARG A 16 7.98 -13.91 -21.97
CA ARG A 16 9.13 -14.27 -21.13
C ARG A 16 8.68 -15.08 -19.92
N ALA A 17 9.40 -16.15 -19.62
CA ALA A 17 9.29 -16.83 -18.34
C ALA A 17 10.21 -16.15 -17.32
N PHE A 18 9.70 -15.84 -16.14
CA PHE A 18 10.45 -15.21 -15.05
C PHE A 18 10.04 -15.78 -13.70
N ALA A 19 10.87 -15.61 -12.69
CA ALA A 19 10.50 -15.83 -11.30
C ALA A 19 10.39 -14.47 -10.59
N VAL A 20 9.41 -14.33 -9.70
CA VAL A 20 9.24 -13.15 -8.87
C VAL A 20 9.42 -13.51 -7.40
N ALA A 21 10.38 -12.88 -6.77
CA ALA A 21 10.63 -12.92 -5.34
C ALA A 21 9.91 -11.74 -4.70
N THR A 22 9.05 -12.00 -3.72
CA THR A 22 8.26 -10.95 -3.05
C THR A 22 8.46 -11.02 -1.55
N VAL A 23 8.75 -9.91 -0.89
CA VAL A 23 8.76 -9.81 0.57
C VAL A 23 7.34 -10.06 1.07
N VAL A 24 7.14 -11.08 1.89
CA VAL A 24 5.81 -11.48 2.40
C VAL A 24 5.63 -11.17 3.88
N ALA A 25 6.73 -11.15 4.65
CA ALA A 25 6.73 -10.72 6.04
C ALA A 25 8.05 -10.03 6.39
N THR A 26 8.01 -9.17 7.40
CA THR A 26 9.18 -8.49 7.95
C THR A 26 9.12 -8.51 9.47
N HIS A 27 10.28 -8.74 10.11
CA HIS A 27 10.42 -8.71 11.56
C HIS A 27 11.60 -7.81 11.93
N GLY A 28 11.40 -6.89 12.86
CA GLY A 28 12.39 -5.89 13.22
C GLY A 28 12.56 -4.81 12.14
N SER A 29 13.77 -4.26 12.01
CA SER A 29 14.08 -3.19 11.05
C SER A 29 14.41 -3.77 9.68
N ALA A 30 13.46 -3.76 8.75
CA ALA A 30 13.66 -4.21 7.39
C ALA A 30 13.62 -3.01 6.41
N PRO A 31 14.53 -2.93 5.41
CA PRO A 31 14.63 -1.79 4.50
C PRO A 31 13.47 -1.73 3.49
N ARG A 32 12.82 -2.87 3.24
CA ARG A 32 11.68 -2.97 2.31
C ARG A 32 10.50 -3.61 3.02
N GLN A 33 9.31 -3.18 2.64
CA GLN A 33 8.04 -3.64 3.24
C GLN A 33 7.45 -4.83 2.45
N PRO A 34 6.50 -5.59 3.04
CA PRO A 34 5.76 -6.60 2.31
C PRO A 34 5.18 -6.05 1.00
N GLY A 35 5.28 -6.84 -0.08
CA GLY A 35 4.93 -6.46 -1.45
C GLY A 35 6.12 -5.99 -2.30
N ALA A 36 7.24 -5.55 -1.70
CA ALA A 36 8.46 -5.25 -2.47
C ALA A 36 8.95 -6.50 -3.21
N ALA A 37 9.40 -6.34 -4.43
CA ALA A 37 9.73 -7.47 -5.27
C ALA A 37 11.03 -7.29 -6.08
N LEU A 38 11.68 -8.43 -6.34
CA LEU A 38 12.73 -8.64 -7.33
C LEU A 38 12.23 -9.68 -8.33
N ALA A 39 12.37 -9.44 -9.61
CA ALA A 39 12.08 -10.45 -10.62
C ALA A 39 13.31 -10.74 -11.47
N VAL A 40 13.44 -12.00 -11.88
CA VAL A 40 14.56 -12.49 -12.69
C VAL A 40 14.01 -13.33 -13.84
N ASP A 41 14.40 -13.03 -15.09
CA ASP A 41 14.03 -13.84 -16.25
C ASP A 41 15.06 -14.96 -16.52
N ARG A 42 14.78 -15.79 -17.53
CA ARG A 42 15.68 -16.89 -17.92
C ARG A 42 17.02 -16.43 -18.49
N ASP A 43 17.09 -15.22 -19.01
CA ASP A 43 18.31 -14.63 -19.56
C ASP A 43 19.18 -13.97 -18.48
N GLY A 44 18.73 -14.04 -17.21
CA GLY A 44 19.40 -13.46 -16.05
C GLY A 44 19.16 -11.96 -15.86
N THR A 45 18.22 -11.36 -16.61
CA THR A 45 17.83 -9.97 -16.37
C THR A 45 17.06 -9.85 -15.06
N ALA A 46 17.53 -8.95 -14.17
CA ALA A 46 16.89 -8.70 -12.88
C ALA A 46 16.28 -7.29 -12.84
N ILE A 47 15.08 -7.15 -12.25
CA ILE A 47 14.40 -5.88 -12.01
C ILE A 47 13.83 -5.83 -10.60
N GLY A 48 13.73 -4.63 -10.01
CA GLY A 48 13.23 -4.44 -8.65
C GLY A 48 14.27 -4.70 -7.56
N SER A 49 13.82 -4.80 -6.30
CA SER A 49 14.66 -5.06 -5.12
C SER A 49 13.82 -5.50 -3.93
N VAL A 50 14.35 -6.41 -3.12
CA VAL A 50 13.70 -6.94 -1.89
C VAL A 50 14.36 -6.46 -0.59
N SER A 51 15.64 -6.05 -0.63
CA SER A 51 16.39 -5.68 0.58
C SER A 51 17.23 -4.41 0.43
N GLY A 52 17.39 -3.88 -0.80
CA GLY A 52 18.28 -2.75 -1.08
C GLY A 52 19.76 -3.14 -1.17
N GLY A 53 20.08 -4.40 -1.48
CA GLY A 53 21.43 -4.90 -1.77
C GLY A 53 21.94 -5.99 -0.82
N CYS A 54 21.27 -6.28 0.28
CA CYS A 54 21.81 -7.20 1.29
C CYS A 54 21.69 -8.69 0.88
N VAL A 55 20.54 -9.09 0.33
CA VAL A 55 20.23 -10.50 0.00
C VAL A 55 19.93 -10.72 -1.48
N GLU A 56 20.04 -9.71 -2.32
CA GLU A 56 19.67 -9.77 -3.74
C GLU A 56 20.39 -10.89 -4.49
N GLY A 57 21.66 -11.16 -4.17
CA GLY A 57 22.41 -12.25 -4.80
C GLY A 57 21.83 -13.62 -4.47
N ALA A 58 21.55 -13.91 -3.20
CA ALA A 58 20.93 -15.18 -2.78
C ALA A 58 19.51 -15.34 -3.35
N VAL A 59 18.73 -14.25 -3.37
CA VAL A 59 17.38 -14.24 -3.97
C VAL A 59 17.42 -14.44 -5.48
N TYR A 60 18.42 -13.90 -6.16
CA TYR A 60 18.65 -14.15 -7.58
C TYR A 60 18.84 -15.64 -7.88
N GLU A 61 19.71 -16.32 -7.12
CA GLU A 61 19.93 -17.76 -7.25
C GLU A 61 18.66 -18.57 -7.00
N LEU A 62 17.86 -18.22 -5.97
CA LEU A 62 16.57 -18.85 -5.73
C LEU A 62 15.58 -18.63 -6.88
N CYS A 63 15.59 -17.47 -7.52
CA CYS A 63 14.76 -17.22 -8.70
C CYS A 63 15.17 -18.12 -9.87
N GLN A 64 16.46 -18.30 -10.12
CA GLN A 64 16.96 -19.22 -11.16
C GLN A 64 16.53 -20.66 -10.85
N GLN A 65 16.71 -21.13 -9.61
CA GLN A 65 16.27 -22.45 -9.18
C GLN A 65 14.75 -22.65 -9.35
N ALA A 66 13.92 -21.65 -8.97
CA ALA A 66 12.48 -21.72 -9.14
C ALA A 66 12.06 -21.78 -10.63
N LEU A 67 12.82 -21.13 -11.53
CA LEU A 67 12.60 -21.24 -12.98
C LEU A 67 12.92 -22.63 -13.53
N GLU A 68 13.90 -23.32 -12.95
CA GLU A 68 14.27 -24.68 -13.33
C GLU A 68 13.26 -25.71 -12.79
N THR A 69 12.94 -25.66 -11.50
CA THR A 69 12.05 -26.62 -10.83
C THR A 69 10.58 -26.39 -11.18
N GLY A 70 10.18 -25.14 -11.41
CA GLY A 70 8.79 -24.74 -11.61
C GLY A 70 7.97 -24.65 -10.32
N GLU A 71 8.60 -24.77 -9.15
CA GLU A 71 7.94 -24.78 -7.84
C GLU A 71 8.17 -23.47 -7.07
N PRO A 72 7.17 -22.98 -6.30
CA PRO A 72 7.36 -21.84 -5.43
C PRO A 72 8.19 -22.23 -4.19
N VAL A 73 9.02 -21.28 -3.71
CA VAL A 73 9.86 -21.44 -2.51
C VAL A 73 9.61 -20.27 -1.57
N LEU A 74 9.43 -20.57 -0.28
CA LEU A 74 9.40 -19.58 0.80
C LEU A 74 10.70 -19.67 1.58
N GLU A 75 11.48 -18.58 1.60
CA GLU A 75 12.79 -18.54 2.25
C GLU A 75 12.86 -17.38 3.25
N ARG A 76 13.56 -17.63 4.37
CA ARG A 76 13.78 -16.63 5.43
C ARG A 76 15.22 -16.15 5.42
N PHE A 77 15.39 -14.82 5.39
CA PHE A 77 16.68 -14.14 5.47
C PHE A 77 16.76 -13.27 6.71
N GLY A 78 17.85 -13.39 7.46
CA GLY A 78 18.10 -12.60 8.66
C GLY A 78 19.22 -13.20 9.51
N TYR A 79 19.66 -12.49 10.55
CA TYR A 79 20.56 -13.08 11.54
C TYR A 79 19.75 -13.97 12.48
N SER A 80 20.05 -15.28 12.51
CA SER A 80 19.77 -16.13 13.65
C SER A 80 21.08 -16.31 14.42
N ASP A 81 21.02 -16.30 15.75
CA ASP A 81 22.20 -16.49 16.63
C ASP A 81 22.89 -17.88 16.44
N GLU A 82 22.29 -18.75 15.65
CA GLU A 82 22.79 -20.14 15.44
C GLU A 82 23.51 -20.35 14.10
N ASP A 83 23.43 -19.42 13.11
CA ASP A 83 24.03 -19.60 11.79
C ASP A 83 25.04 -18.48 11.46
N ALA A 84 26.30 -18.70 11.81
CA ALA A 84 27.43 -17.81 11.48
C ALA A 84 27.74 -17.65 9.99
N PHE A 85 27.01 -18.33 9.09
CA PHE A 85 27.15 -18.29 7.64
C PHE A 85 25.88 -17.89 6.88
N ALA A 86 24.80 -17.53 7.58
CA ALA A 86 23.58 -17.07 6.93
C ALA A 86 23.79 -15.67 6.32
N VAL A 87 23.32 -15.47 5.08
CA VAL A 87 23.30 -14.17 4.43
C VAL A 87 22.33 -13.29 5.21
N GLY A 88 22.86 -12.40 6.05
CA GLY A 88 22.07 -11.56 6.96
C GLY A 88 21.83 -10.18 6.42
N LEU A 89 20.73 -9.57 6.87
CA LEU A 89 20.45 -8.14 6.63
C LEU A 89 21.34 -7.28 7.52
N THR A 90 22.08 -6.34 6.94
CA THR A 90 22.96 -5.41 7.69
C THR A 90 22.20 -4.52 8.69
N CYS A 91 20.88 -4.39 8.54
CA CYS A 91 19.98 -3.67 9.44
C CYS A 91 19.49 -4.49 10.65
N GLY A 92 19.87 -5.79 10.76
CA GLY A 92 19.46 -6.67 11.85
C GLY A 92 18.00 -7.12 11.82
N GLY A 93 17.28 -6.90 10.72
CA GLY A 93 15.92 -7.38 10.53
C GLY A 93 15.87 -8.79 9.94
N ILE A 94 14.68 -9.39 9.94
CA ILE A 94 14.38 -10.66 9.28
C ILE A 94 13.31 -10.38 8.22
N ILE A 95 13.46 -10.98 7.03
CA ILE A 95 12.47 -10.93 5.95
C ILE A 95 12.16 -12.34 5.46
N ASP A 96 10.87 -12.61 5.25
CA ASP A 96 10.41 -13.80 4.56
C ASP A 96 10.11 -13.45 3.11
N ILE A 97 10.65 -14.22 2.17
CA ILE A 97 10.53 -13.99 0.73
C ILE A 97 9.90 -15.20 0.08
N LEU A 98 8.78 -15.00 -0.60
CA LEU A 98 8.18 -16.00 -1.49
C LEU A 98 8.74 -15.81 -2.90
N VAL A 99 9.43 -16.82 -3.42
CA VAL A 99 9.88 -16.90 -4.81
C VAL A 99 8.88 -17.74 -5.59
N GLN A 100 8.32 -17.20 -6.66
CA GLN A 100 7.29 -17.85 -7.45
C GLN A 100 7.61 -17.77 -8.95
N PRO A 101 7.71 -18.90 -9.68
CA PRO A 101 7.86 -18.86 -11.12
C PRO A 101 6.54 -18.43 -11.78
N VAL A 102 6.64 -17.55 -12.77
CA VAL A 102 5.53 -17.07 -13.61
C VAL A 102 5.83 -17.48 -15.05
N ARG A 103 4.96 -18.30 -15.61
CA ARG A 103 5.02 -18.67 -17.02
C ARG A 103 3.95 -17.86 -17.76
N ALA A 104 4.29 -17.38 -18.95
CA ALA A 104 3.27 -16.82 -19.82
C ALA A 104 2.24 -17.92 -20.12
N PRO A 105 0.94 -17.60 -20.19
CA PRO A 105 -0.10 -18.58 -20.54
C PRO A 105 0.26 -19.24 -21.88
N ALA A 106 0.52 -20.55 -21.85
CA ALA A 106 0.74 -21.32 -23.06
C ALA A 106 -0.59 -21.40 -23.84
N PRO A 107 -0.57 -21.38 -25.18
CA PRO A 107 -1.75 -21.71 -25.95
C PRO A 107 -2.22 -23.10 -25.54
N ALA A 108 -3.50 -23.22 -25.18
CA ALA A 108 -4.10 -24.42 -24.61
C ALA A 108 -3.78 -25.66 -25.45
N THR A 109 -2.81 -26.47 -25.04
CA THR A 109 -2.57 -27.80 -25.53
C THR A 109 -3.10 -28.81 -24.50
N ALA A 110 -4.07 -29.60 -24.90
CA ALA A 110 -4.67 -30.63 -24.07
C ALA A 110 -3.62 -31.68 -23.69
N GLY A 111 -3.27 -31.77 -22.40
CA GLY A 111 -2.46 -32.90 -21.96
C GLY A 111 -1.76 -32.84 -20.59
N ASP A 112 -1.74 -31.71 -19.91
CA ASP A 112 -1.05 -31.63 -18.62
C ASP A 112 -2.02 -31.90 -17.46
N GLY A 113 -1.63 -32.81 -16.56
CA GLY A 113 -2.45 -33.22 -15.43
C GLY A 113 -2.81 -32.07 -14.47
N ILE A 114 -3.65 -32.37 -13.46
CA ILE A 114 -4.26 -31.42 -12.52
C ILE A 114 -3.25 -30.38 -11.94
N ALA A 115 -1.99 -30.73 -11.73
CA ALA A 115 -0.95 -29.80 -11.25
C ALA A 115 -0.57 -28.74 -12.30
N GLY A 116 -0.49 -29.11 -13.59
CA GLY A 116 -0.22 -28.17 -14.69
C GLY A 116 -1.37 -27.17 -14.88
N GLU A 117 -2.62 -27.63 -14.75
CA GLU A 117 -3.81 -26.79 -14.88
C GLU A 117 -3.90 -25.70 -13.79
N TRP A 118 -3.46 -26.00 -12.57
CA TRP A 118 -3.44 -25.04 -11.47
C TRP A 118 -2.31 -23.99 -11.60
N ALA A 119 -1.13 -24.41 -12.04
CA ALA A 119 -0.02 -23.49 -12.29
C ALA A 119 -0.37 -22.51 -13.41
N ASP A 120 -1.03 -22.96 -14.45
CA ASP A 120 -1.50 -22.13 -15.57
C ASP A 120 -2.58 -21.12 -15.13
N ARG A 121 -3.53 -21.54 -14.30
CA ARG A 121 -4.57 -20.63 -13.74
C ARG A 121 -3.99 -19.57 -12.81
N THR A 122 -3.02 -19.91 -11.96
CA THR A 122 -2.37 -18.94 -11.07
C THR A 122 -1.53 -17.96 -11.88
N GLY A 123 -0.77 -18.44 -12.87
CA GLY A 123 -0.02 -17.59 -13.80
C GLY A 123 -0.92 -16.60 -14.54
N GLY A 124 -2.08 -17.04 -15.03
CA GLY A 124 -3.08 -16.19 -15.65
C GLY A 124 -3.68 -15.15 -14.72
N THR A 125 -3.92 -15.49 -13.45
CA THR A 125 -4.41 -14.55 -12.41
C THR A 125 -3.38 -13.47 -12.12
N LEU A 126 -2.09 -13.85 -11.96
CA LEU A 126 -1.01 -12.91 -11.74
C LEU A 126 -0.79 -11.99 -12.95
N ALA A 127 -0.79 -12.55 -14.16
CA ALA A 127 -0.68 -11.76 -15.39
C ALA A 127 -1.81 -10.74 -15.54
N ALA A 128 -3.06 -11.13 -15.23
CA ALA A 128 -4.20 -10.23 -15.24
C ALA A 128 -4.07 -9.11 -14.17
N GLY A 129 -3.51 -9.44 -13.00
CA GLY A 129 -3.22 -8.47 -11.95
C GLY A 129 -2.15 -7.47 -12.37
N LEU A 130 -1.07 -7.95 -13.00
CA LEU A 130 0.01 -7.11 -13.55
C LEU A 130 -0.51 -6.17 -14.65
N ALA A 131 -1.30 -6.69 -15.60
CA ALA A 131 -1.90 -5.90 -16.67
C ALA A 131 -2.81 -4.77 -16.12
N ALA A 132 -3.67 -5.10 -15.15
CA ALA A 132 -4.55 -4.14 -14.51
C ALA A 132 -3.76 -3.07 -13.74
N ALA A 133 -2.74 -3.47 -12.98
CA ALA A 133 -1.89 -2.53 -12.24
C ALA A 133 -1.08 -1.62 -13.19
N ALA A 134 -0.51 -2.18 -14.26
CA ALA A 134 0.24 -1.43 -15.28
C ALA A 134 -0.63 -0.41 -16.02
N SER A 135 -1.93 -0.72 -16.21
CA SER A 135 -2.90 0.24 -16.81
C SER A 135 -3.41 1.29 -15.81
N GLY A 136 -2.96 1.26 -14.54
CA GLY A 136 -3.42 2.17 -13.48
C GLY A 136 -4.81 1.83 -12.93
N GLU A 137 -5.36 0.64 -13.21
CA GLU A 137 -6.61 0.17 -12.63
C GLU A 137 -6.41 -0.17 -11.14
N ALA A 138 -7.38 0.21 -10.30
CA ALA A 138 -7.38 -0.19 -8.90
C ALA A 138 -7.66 -1.69 -8.77
N VAL A 139 -6.68 -2.44 -8.29
CA VAL A 139 -6.70 -3.90 -8.24
C VAL A 139 -5.92 -4.42 -7.05
N ALA A 140 -6.33 -5.56 -6.47
CA ALA A 140 -5.56 -6.25 -5.47
C ALA A 140 -5.40 -7.74 -5.82
N VAL A 141 -4.21 -8.27 -5.52
CA VAL A 141 -3.87 -9.68 -5.66
C VAL A 141 -3.62 -10.25 -4.28
N ALA A 142 -4.40 -11.26 -3.89
CA ALA A 142 -4.17 -12.05 -2.68
C ALA A 142 -3.46 -13.35 -3.06
N ARG A 143 -2.33 -13.64 -2.43
CA ARG A 143 -1.55 -14.87 -2.63
C ARG A 143 -1.37 -15.62 -1.33
N VAL A 144 -1.49 -16.96 -1.38
CA VAL A 144 -1.15 -17.82 -0.24
C VAL A 144 0.37 -17.80 -0.08
N VAL A 145 0.83 -17.34 1.08
CA VAL A 145 2.25 -17.27 1.42
C VAL A 145 2.65 -18.25 2.53
N GLN A 146 1.65 -18.73 3.30
CA GLN A 146 1.84 -19.80 4.28
C GLN A 146 0.52 -20.59 4.44
N GLY A 147 0.64 -21.91 4.61
CA GLY A 147 -0.49 -22.82 4.77
C GLY A 147 -0.18 -24.21 4.24
N PRO A 148 -1.18 -25.04 3.94
CA PRO A 148 -0.99 -26.35 3.33
C PRO A 148 -0.17 -26.25 2.03
N ALA A 149 0.79 -27.18 1.84
CA ALA A 149 1.74 -27.14 0.71
C ALA A 149 1.06 -27.00 -0.67
N GLY A 150 -0.07 -27.66 -0.88
CA GLY A 150 -0.83 -27.56 -2.13
C GLY A 150 -1.53 -26.23 -2.39
N LEU A 151 -1.51 -25.27 -1.44
CA LEU A 151 -2.10 -23.93 -1.60
C LEU A 151 -1.05 -22.85 -1.80
N LEU A 152 0.23 -23.12 -1.46
CA LEU A 152 1.31 -22.13 -1.54
C LEU A 152 1.38 -21.52 -2.96
N GLY A 153 1.47 -20.20 -3.03
CA GLY A 153 1.55 -19.45 -4.27
C GLY A 153 0.23 -19.27 -5.01
N ARG A 154 -0.87 -19.94 -4.63
CA ARG A 154 -2.18 -19.74 -5.26
C ARG A 154 -2.66 -18.31 -5.06
N ALA A 155 -3.37 -17.77 -6.06
CA ALA A 155 -3.74 -16.38 -6.10
C ALA A 155 -5.21 -16.17 -6.51
N LEU A 156 -5.78 -15.07 -5.99
CA LEU A 156 -7.01 -14.49 -6.49
C LEU A 156 -6.82 -12.98 -6.72
N LEU A 157 -7.52 -12.46 -7.71
CA LEU A 157 -7.51 -11.07 -8.13
C LEU A 157 -8.85 -10.45 -7.79
N VAL A 158 -8.85 -9.28 -7.14
CA VAL A 158 -10.05 -8.48 -6.83
C VAL A 158 -9.94 -7.10 -7.45
N ARG A 159 -11.00 -6.67 -8.14
CA ARG A 159 -11.11 -5.37 -8.80
C ARG A 159 -11.96 -4.39 -7.99
N ALA A 160 -11.81 -3.10 -8.27
CA ALA A 160 -12.54 -2.04 -7.59
C ALA A 160 -14.08 -2.15 -7.72
N ASP A 161 -14.58 -2.77 -8.77
CA ASP A 161 -16.02 -3.02 -8.98
C ASP A 161 -16.56 -4.25 -8.24
N GLY A 162 -15.71 -4.95 -7.46
CA GLY A 162 -16.05 -6.16 -6.72
C GLY A 162 -15.95 -7.46 -7.51
N ARG A 163 -15.69 -7.41 -8.81
CA ARG A 163 -15.40 -8.61 -9.59
C ARG A 163 -14.08 -9.23 -9.12
N HIS A 164 -14.03 -10.55 -9.10
CA HIS A 164 -12.83 -11.29 -8.78
C HIS A 164 -12.60 -12.45 -9.75
N SER A 165 -11.36 -12.90 -9.85
CA SER A 165 -10.96 -14.06 -10.65
C SER A 165 -9.82 -14.82 -9.94
N GLY A 166 -9.64 -16.09 -10.34
CA GLY A 166 -8.74 -16.99 -9.64
C GLY A 166 -9.40 -17.68 -8.43
N THR A 167 -8.63 -18.48 -7.73
CA THR A 167 -9.05 -19.20 -6.51
C THR A 167 -7.81 -19.57 -5.69
N LEU A 168 -7.94 -19.52 -4.38
CA LEU A 168 -6.91 -20.00 -3.46
C LEU A 168 -6.95 -21.53 -3.34
N GLY A 169 -8.04 -22.14 -3.82
CA GLY A 169 -8.29 -23.58 -3.66
C GLY A 169 -8.77 -23.93 -2.24
N GLY A 170 -8.88 -25.22 -1.96
CA GLY A 170 -9.44 -25.69 -0.69
C GLY A 170 -10.96 -25.50 -0.59
N HIS A 171 -11.42 -24.96 0.53
CA HIS A 171 -12.86 -24.80 0.75
C HIS A 171 -13.37 -23.47 0.18
N PRO A 172 -14.56 -23.41 -0.48
CA PRO A 172 -15.11 -22.18 -1.07
C PRO A 172 -15.31 -21.02 -0.08
N ALA A 173 -15.39 -21.30 1.23
CA ALA A 173 -15.44 -20.27 2.27
C ALA A 173 -14.14 -19.47 2.35
N LEU A 174 -12.98 -20.09 2.07
CA LEU A 174 -11.69 -19.41 2.05
C LEU A 174 -11.68 -18.31 0.97
N ASP A 175 -12.11 -18.64 -0.25
CA ASP A 175 -12.17 -17.65 -1.34
C ASP A 175 -13.13 -16.50 -0.99
N ARG A 176 -14.32 -16.79 -0.43
CA ARG A 176 -15.27 -15.73 -0.03
C ARG A 176 -14.69 -14.77 1.01
N THR A 177 -14.05 -15.32 2.06
CA THR A 177 -13.41 -14.50 3.09
C THR A 177 -12.25 -13.72 2.51
N ALA A 178 -11.39 -14.37 1.72
CA ALA A 178 -10.25 -13.73 1.07
C ALA A 178 -10.69 -12.59 0.14
N VAL A 179 -11.75 -12.77 -0.64
CA VAL A 179 -12.30 -11.70 -1.51
C VAL A 179 -12.77 -10.51 -0.69
N ALA A 180 -13.51 -10.75 0.40
CA ALA A 180 -14.03 -9.66 1.25
C ALA A 180 -12.88 -8.85 1.90
N GLU A 181 -11.89 -9.54 2.48
CA GLU A 181 -10.73 -8.90 3.12
C GLU A 181 -9.84 -8.19 2.09
N THR A 182 -9.58 -8.85 0.94
CA THR A 182 -8.82 -8.24 -0.15
C THR A 182 -9.50 -6.99 -0.67
N ARG A 183 -10.84 -6.98 -0.77
CA ARG A 183 -11.59 -5.80 -1.16
C ARG A 183 -11.43 -4.66 -0.15
N ALA A 184 -11.54 -4.93 1.15
CA ALA A 184 -11.34 -3.92 2.19
C ALA A 184 -9.93 -3.32 2.15
N LEU A 185 -8.90 -4.15 1.89
CA LEU A 185 -7.52 -3.69 1.74
C LEU A 185 -7.30 -2.88 0.46
N LEU A 186 -7.95 -3.27 -0.64
CA LEU A 186 -7.94 -2.50 -1.90
C LEU A 186 -8.56 -1.11 -1.71
N ASP A 187 -9.73 -1.02 -1.07
CA ASP A 187 -10.40 0.25 -0.80
C ASP A 187 -9.55 1.16 0.10
N ALA A 188 -8.77 0.57 1.02
CA ALA A 188 -7.80 1.27 1.85
C ALA A 188 -6.46 1.57 1.12
N GLY A 189 -6.21 1.01 -0.07
CA GLY A 189 -4.93 1.09 -0.79
C GLY A 189 -3.77 0.50 0.01
N ARG A 190 -3.98 -0.60 0.71
CA ARG A 190 -3.00 -1.21 1.62
C ARG A 190 -2.49 -2.55 1.10
N THR A 191 -1.17 -2.71 1.17
CA THR A 191 -0.49 -4.00 1.00
C THR A 191 -0.11 -4.51 2.39
N THR A 192 -0.54 -5.74 2.74
CA THR A 192 -0.24 -6.37 4.03
C THR A 192 -0.51 -7.86 3.97
N SER A 193 0.07 -8.59 4.94
CA SER A 193 -0.28 -9.99 5.16
C SER A 193 -1.45 -10.09 6.13
N LEU A 194 -2.32 -11.09 5.93
CA LEU A 194 -3.43 -11.41 6.82
C LEU A 194 -3.57 -12.92 6.98
N GLU A 195 -4.01 -13.35 8.16
CA GLU A 195 -4.26 -14.74 8.47
C GLU A 195 -5.76 -15.04 8.42
N ILE A 196 -6.14 -16.06 7.67
CA ILE A 196 -7.49 -16.61 7.60
C ILE A 196 -7.46 -18.02 8.17
N GLY A 197 -8.20 -18.30 9.24
CA GLY A 197 -8.28 -19.62 9.82
C GLY A 197 -8.85 -19.65 11.22
N THR A 198 -8.98 -20.83 11.80
CA THR A 198 -9.66 -21.09 13.05
C THR A 198 -9.02 -20.42 14.26
N GLY A 199 -9.82 -19.73 15.04
CA GLY A 199 -9.46 -19.08 16.28
C GLY A 199 -9.22 -20.01 17.48
N LEU A 200 -8.45 -21.10 17.32
CA LEU A 200 -7.89 -21.84 18.44
C LEU A 200 -6.48 -21.31 18.70
N ALA A 201 -6.23 -20.83 19.92
CA ALA A 201 -4.89 -20.47 20.35
C ALA A 201 -3.95 -21.67 20.26
N PRO A 202 -2.64 -21.48 19.94
CA PRO A 202 -1.66 -22.55 20.04
C PRO A 202 -1.63 -23.02 21.52
N GLY A 203 -2.08 -24.25 21.79
CA GLY A 203 -2.08 -24.85 23.14
C GLY A 203 -3.45 -25.23 23.70
N GLU A 204 -4.57 -24.91 23.09
CA GLU A 204 -5.85 -25.49 23.43
C GLU A 204 -6.07 -26.78 22.62
N GLU A 205 -5.59 -27.90 23.17
CA GLU A 205 -6.01 -29.24 22.75
C GLU A 205 -7.50 -29.34 23.06
N ALA A 206 -8.31 -29.67 22.04
CA ALA A 206 -9.72 -29.97 22.24
C ALA A 206 -9.82 -31.19 23.16
N GLU A 207 -10.18 -30.98 24.44
CA GLU A 207 -10.53 -32.08 25.34
C GLU A 207 -11.65 -32.90 24.70
N GLY A 208 -11.33 -34.19 24.51
CA GLY A 208 -12.23 -35.16 23.90
C GLY A 208 -13.51 -35.35 24.64
N GLY A 209 -14.57 -34.70 24.18
CA GLY A 209 -15.94 -35.01 24.54
C GLY A 209 -16.55 -35.95 23.49
N GLU A 210 -16.87 -37.20 23.85
CA GLU A 210 -17.69 -38.12 23.06
C GLU A 210 -19.07 -37.50 22.81
N GLY A 211 -19.27 -37.03 21.56
CA GLY A 211 -20.55 -36.39 21.17
C GLY A 211 -20.48 -35.59 19.87
N ALA A 212 -19.52 -35.85 19.01
CA ALA A 212 -19.38 -35.13 17.73
C ALA A 212 -20.58 -35.45 16.80
N ARG A 213 -21.46 -34.47 16.59
CA ARG A 213 -22.45 -34.47 15.50
C ARG A 213 -21.71 -34.50 14.13
N PRO A 214 -22.09 -35.42 13.21
CA PRO A 214 -21.50 -35.40 11.87
C PRO A 214 -22.06 -34.21 11.10
N GLY A 215 -21.22 -33.18 10.86
CA GLY A 215 -21.62 -31.99 10.10
C GLY A 215 -20.85 -30.71 10.42
N GLY A 216 -20.04 -30.68 11.47
CA GLY A 216 -19.21 -29.55 11.82
C GLY A 216 -18.02 -29.46 10.79
N ALA A 217 -18.00 -28.43 9.95
CA ALA A 217 -16.88 -28.15 9.07
C ALA A 217 -15.62 -28.01 9.93
N ARG A 218 -14.71 -28.98 9.85
CA ARG A 218 -13.35 -28.86 10.40
C ARG A 218 -12.72 -27.68 9.66
N CYS A 219 -12.59 -26.55 10.31
CA CYS A 219 -11.80 -25.45 9.79
C CYS A 219 -10.37 -25.96 9.59
N GLY A 220 -9.88 -25.87 8.36
CA GLY A 220 -8.55 -26.35 7.98
C GLY A 220 -7.43 -25.56 8.66
N GLN A 221 -6.19 -25.98 8.45
CA GLN A 221 -5.02 -25.26 8.93
C GLN A 221 -5.08 -23.78 8.54
N PRO A 222 -4.60 -22.84 9.38
CA PRO A 222 -4.59 -21.43 9.07
C PRO A 222 -3.81 -21.15 7.77
N VAL A 223 -4.30 -20.20 6.99
CA VAL A 223 -3.69 -19.76 5.74
C VAL A 223 -3.31 -18.30 5.88
N VAL A 224 -2.04 -17.98 5.62
CA VAL A 224 -1.58 -16.59 5.55
C VAL A 224 -1.60 -16.15 4.10
N LEU A 225 -2.24 -15.02 3.86
CA LEU A 225 -2.28 -14.36 2.56
C LEU A 225 -1.42 -13.10 2.59
N LEU A 226 -0.63 -12.88 1.55
CA LEU A 226 -0.16 -11.54 1.20
C LEU A 226 -1.18 -10.93 0.24
N VAL A 227 -1.76 -9.80 0.65
CA VAL A 227 -2.62 -8.97 -0.21
C VAL A 227 -1.82 -7.78 -0.68
N GLU A 228 -1.58 -7.70 -1.98
CA GLU A 228 -0.93 -6.56 -2.63
C GLU A 228 -1.99 -5.72 -3.33
N SER A 229 -2.05 -4.44 -3.01
CA SER A 229 -2.99 -3.50 -3.64
C SER A 229 -2.24 -2.52 -4.54
N ALA A 230 -2.59 -2.48 -5.82
CA ALA A 230 -2.23 -1.43 -6.75
C ALA A 230 -3.42 -0.48 -6.88
N VAL A 231 -3.20 0.77 -6.58
CA VAL A 231 -4.23 1.81 -6.64
C VAL A 231 -3.62 3.04 -7.29
N PRO A 232 -4.42 3.85 -8.00
CA PRO A 232 -3.93 5.12 -8.54
C PRO A 232 -3.22 5.95 -7.49
N ALA A 233 -2.29 6.80 -7.92
CA ALA A 233 -1.57 7.71 -7.04
C ALA A 233 -2.55 8.49 -6.15
N PRO A 234 -2.27 8.64 -4.83
CA PRO A 234 -3.12 9.41 -3.95
C PRO A 234 -3.17 10.87 -4.41
N ARG A 235 -4.28 11.55 -4.18
CA ARG A 235 -4.44 12.95 -4.59
C ARG A 235 -3.89 13.91 -3.55
N MET A 236 -3.15 14.92 -4.01
CA MET A 236 -2.80 16.11 -3.23
C MET A 236 -3.44 17.31 -3.90
N ILE A 237 -4.38 17.97 -3.21
CA ILE A 237 -5.02 19.18 -3.71
C ILE A 237 -4.48 20.38 -2.95
N VAL A 238 -3.83 21.27 -3.67
CA VAL A 238 -3.23 22.49 -3.14
C VAL A 238 -4.15 23.67 -3.52
N PHE A 239 -4.75 24.27 -2.53
CA PHE A 239 -5.60 25.45 -2.69
C PHE A 239 -4.79 26.73 -2.45
N GLY A 240 -4.69 27.58 -3.47
CA GLY A 240 -3.90 28.78 -3.48
C GLY A 240 -2.65 28.70 -4.35
N ALA A 241 -2.67 29.40 -5.48
CA ALA A 241 -1.59 29.43 -6.48
C ALA A 241 -0.52 30.47 -6.11
N ILE A 242 0.23 30.22 -5.04
CA ILE A 242 1.34 31.03 -4.52
C ILE A 242 2.68 30.31 -4.68
N ASP A 243 3.80 30.95 -4.39
CA ASP A 243 5.14 30.38 -4.58
C ASP A 243 5.37 29.13 -3.71
N PHE A 244 4.84 29.12 -2.50
CA PHE A 244 4.86 27.92 -1.63
C PHE A 244 4.14 26.73 -2.27
N ALA A 245 3.08 26.97 -3.04
CA ALA A 245 2.39 25.92 -3.77
C ALA A 245 3.27 25.32 -4.87
N ALA A 246 4.07 26.11 -5.57
CA ALA A 246 4.98 25.62 -6.60
C ALA A 246 6.05 24.69 -6.03
N ALA A 247 6.60 25.01 -4.86
CA ALA A 247 7.52 24.13 -4.16
C ALA A 247 6.84 22.85 -3.68
N LEU A 248 5.61 22.96 -3.11
CA LEU A 248 4.85 21.82 -2.61
C LEU A 248 4.43 20.86 -3.73
N VAL A 249 4.09 21.37 -4.93
CA VAL A 249 3.81 20.56 -6.12
C VAL A 249 4.99 19.63 -6.41
N ARG A 250 6.23 20.15 -6.48
CA ARG A 250 7.43 19.36 -6.75
C ARG A 250 7.64 18.25 -5.71
N VAL A 251 7.48 18.58 -4.42
CA VAL A 251 7.61 17.59 -3.35
C VAL A 251 6.46 16.58 -3.38
N GLY A 252 5.23 17.01 -3.70
CA GLY A 252 4.08 16.13 -3.89
C GLY A 252 4.32 15.13 -5.03
N LYS A 253 4.87 15.59 -6.16
CA LYS A 253 5.25 14.70 -7.27
C LYS A 253 6.36 13.72 -6.86
N PHE A 254 7.38 14.17 -6.14
CA PHE A 254 8.43 13.32 -5.59
C PHE A 254 7.87 12.21 -4.67
N LEU A 255 6.81 12.50 -3.91
CA LEU A 255 6.10 11.54 -3.05
C LEU A 255 5.04 10.73 -3.79
N ASN A 256 5.01 10.79 -5.13
CA ASN A 256 4.09 10.07 -6.01
C ASN A 256 2.61 10.41 -5.80
N TYR A 257 2.30 11.68 -5.51
CA TYR A 257 0.93 12.18 -5.53
C TYR A 257 0.51 12.63 -6.94
N HIS A 258 -0.77 12.46 -7.25
CA HIS A 258 -1.43 13.22 -8.31
C HIS A 258 -1.76 14.61 -7.74
N VAL A 259 -1.06 15.64 -8.23
CA VAL A 259 -1.12 16.99 -7.64
C VAL A 259 -1.99 17.90 -8.47
N THR A 260 -3.04 18.44 -7.84
CA THR A 260 -3.92 19.46 -8.40
C THR A 260 -3.68 20.80 -7.70
N VAL A 261 -3.53 21.89 -8.44
CA VAL A 261 -3.50 23.26 -7.92
C VAL A 261 -4.83 23.94 -8.27
N CYS A 262 -5.53 24.45 -7.26
CA CYS A 262 -6.80 25.16 -7.42
C CYS A 262 -6.70 26.58 -6.85
N ASP A 263 -7.05 27.59 -7.66
CA ASP A 263 -7.16 28.99 -7.22
C ASP A 263 -8.26 29.70 -8.03
N ALA A 264 -9.02 30.56 -7.35
CA ALA A 264 -10.09 31.32 -8.00
C ALA A 264 -9.58 32.41 -8.96
N ARG A 265 -8.29 32.72 -8.93
CA ARG A 265 -7.68 33.81 -9.69
C ARG A 265 -6.92 33.27 -10.91
N PRO A 266 -7.43 33.42 -12.14
CA PRO A 266 -6.86 32.80 -13.32
C PRO A 266 -5.44 33.28 -13.64
N VAL A 267 -5.08 34.50 -13.23
CA VAL A 267 -3.74 35.07 -13.46
C VAL A 267 -2.64 34.33 -12.67
N PHE A 268 -2.99 33.63 -11.60
CA PHE A 268 -2.04 32.90 -10.78
C PHE A 268 -2.07 31.37 -11.06
N ALA A 269 -3.22 30.79 -11.36
CA ALA A 269 -3.35 29.37 -11.66
C ALA A 269 -3.00 29.09 -13.13
N THR A 270 -1.71 29.07 -13.45
CA THR A 270 -1.24 28.90 -14.82
C THR A 270 -0.22 27.77 -14.94
N ARG A 271 -0.19 27.10 -16.10
CA ARG A 271 0.78 26.02 -16.39
C ARG A 271 2.23 26.52 -16.31
N THR A 272 2.50 27.75 -16.67
CA THR A 272 3.82 28.36 -16.58
C THR A 272 4.33 28.44 -15.14
N ARG A 273 3.44 28.70 -14.17
CA ARG A 273 3.81 28.75 -12.76
C ARG A 273 3.87 27.39 -12.10
N PHE A 274 3.09 26.44 -12.59
CA PHE A 274 2.99 25.08 -12.04
C PHE A 274 3.22 24.02 -13.14
N PRO A 275 4.41 23.95 -13.75
CA PRO A 275 4.67 23.02 -14.84
C PRO A 275 4.57 21.56 -14.42
N ASP A 276 4.89 21.25 -13.16
CA ASP A 276 4.92 19.89 -12.63
C ASP A 276 3.58 19.41 -12.06
N ALA A 277 2.56 20.29 -11.95
CA ALA A 277 1.24 19.88 -11.49
C ALA A 277 0.55 19.00 -12.54
N ASP A 278 -0.15 17.95 -12.12
CA ASP A 278 -0.95 17.12 -13.02
C ASP A 278 -2.17 17.90 -13.53
N GLU A 279 -2.80 18.67 -12.64
CA GLU A 279 -3.99 19.44 -12.94
C GLU A 279 -3.91 20.85 -12.39
N ILE A 280 -4.42 21.83 -13.14
CA ILE A 280 -4.55 23.23 -12.69
C ILE A 280 -6.01 23.65 -12.92
N VAL A 281 -6.64 24.11 -11.86
CA VAL A 281 -8.07 24.45 -11.83
C VAL A 281 -8.26 25.92 -11.45
N VAL A 282 -9.03 26.61 -12.26
CA VAL A 282 -9.47 27.98 -11.98
C VAL A 282 -10.92 27.92 -11.50
N ASP A 283 -11.09 27.82 -10.20
CA ASP A 283 -12.43 27.80 -9.57
C ASP A 283 -12.33 28.23 -8.10
N TRP A 284 -13.49 28.49 -7.48
CA TRP A 284 -13.58 28.70 -6.05
C TRP A 284 -13.21 27.42 -5.30
N PRO A 285 -12.28 27.44 -4.34
CA PRO A 285 -11.79 26.25 -3.65
C PRO A 285 -12.87 25.30 -3.15
N HIS A 286 -13.91 25.83 -2.48
CA HIS A 286 -15.01 25.03 -1.95
C HIS A 286 -15.90 24.41 -3.04
N ARG A 287 -16.11 25.11 -4.17
CA ARG A 287 -16.90 24.59 -5.30
C ARG A 287 -16.18 23.45 -5.98
N TYR A 288 -14.88 23.64 -6.22
CA TYR A 288 -14.06 22.56 -6.76
C TYR A 288 -14.06 21.35 -5.82
N LEU A 289 -13.88 21.55 -4.51
CA LEU A 289 -13.92 20.45 -3.53
C LEU A 289 -15.25 19.69 -3.58
N ASP A 290 -16.38 20.39 -3.65
CA ASP A 290 -17.73 19.80 -3.70
C ASP A 290 -17.95 18.96 -4.98
N SER A 291 -17.26 19.26 -6.07
CA SER A 291 -17.34 18.52 -7.33
C SER A 291 -16.49 17.25 -7.36
N GLN A 292 -15.61 17.04 -6.36
CA GLN A 292 -14.64 15.96 -6.40
C GLN A 292 -15.13 14.72 -5.65
N ARG A 293 -14.79 13.54 -6.19
CA ARG A 293 -14.86 12.28 -5.46
C ARG A 293 -13.48 12.03 -4.84
N LEU A 294 -13.41 12.10 -3.52
CA LEU A 294 -12.17 11.96 -2.76
C LEU A 294 -12.17 10.66 -1.97
N ASP A 295 -10.99 10.07 -1.82
CA ASP A 295 -10.78 8.88 -1.01
C ASP A 295 -10.04 9.19 0.31
N ALA A 296 -9.94 8.18 1.18
CA ALA A 296 -9.28 8.28 2.48
C ALA A 296 -7.75 8.48 2.39
N ARG A 297 -7.15 8.51 1.20
CA ARG A 297 -5.72 8.76 0.95
C ARG A 297 -5.45 10.20 0.50
N THR A 298 -6.51 10.96 0.22
CA THR A 298 -6.42 12.33 -0.27
C THR A 298 -5.86 13.28 0.79
N VAL A 299 -5.01 14.19 0.35
CA VAL A 299 -4.37 15.24 1.16
C VAL A 299 -4.83 16.61 0.65
N LEU A 300 -5.31 17.45 1.56
CA LEU A 300 -5.76 18.81 1.27
C LEU A 300 -4.83 19.83 1.94
N CYS A 301 -4.18 20.67 1.14
CA CYS A 301 -3.26 21.72 1.59
C CYS A 301 -3.84 23.11 1.25
N VAL A 302 -4.29 23.84 2.26
CA VAL A 302 -4.90 25.17 2.11
C VAL A 302 -3.81 26.22 2.33
N LEU A 303 -3.30 26.79 1.24
CA LEU A 303 -2.23 27.78 1.23
C LEU A 303 -2.76 29.20 0.98
N THR A 304 -4.06 29.37 0.91
CA THR A 304 -4.71 30.70 0.86
C THR A 304 -4.62 31.41 2.21
N HIS A 305 -4.76 32.73 2.21
CA HIS A 305 -4.71 33.58 3.40
C HIS A 305 -5.96 34.44 3.57
N ASP A 306 -7.02 34.16 2.82
CA ASP A 306 -8.23 34.95 2.81
C ASP A 306 -9.40 34.13 3.37
N ALA A 307 -10.00 34.62 4.45
CA ALA A 307 -11.09 33.95 5.13
C ALA A 307 -12.29 33.62 4.23
N LYS A 308 -12.52 34.41 3.15
CA LYS A 308 -13.59 34.11 2.19
C LYS A 308 -13.40 32.83 1.41
N PHE A 309 -12.13 32.38 1.26
CA PHE A 309 -11.79 31.09 0.65
C PHE A 309 -11.63 30.02 1.72
N ASP A 310 -10.89 30.33 2.81
CA ASP A 310 -10.49 29.38 3.85
C ASP A 310 -11.69 28.81 4.60
N VAL A 311 -12.61 29.67 5.06
CA VAL A 311 -13.72 29.22 5.92
C VAL A 311 -14.68 28.29 5.18
N PRO A 312 -15.23 28.64 4.00
CA PRO A 312 -16.12 27.74 3.27
C PRO A 312 -15.45 26.45 2.80
N LEU A 313 -14.13 26.49 2.51
CA LEU A 313 -13.36 25.33 2.12
C LEU A 313 -13.15 24.37 3.31
N LEU A 314 -12.64 24.88 4.44
CA LEU A 314 -12.33 24.08 5.62
C LEU A 314 -13.58 23.52 6.30
N GLU A 315 -14.70 24.25 6.27
CA GLU A 315 -16.00 23.76 6.73
C GLU A 315 -16.37 22.42 6.06
N ARG A 316 -16.13 22.30 4.76
CA ARG A 316 -16.37 21.07 4.00
C ARG A 316 -15.27 20.04 4.19
N ALA A 317 -14.02 20.47 4.04
CA ALA A 317 -12.84 19.59 4.08
C ALA A 317 -12.74 18.79 5.38
N LEU A 318 -13.04 19.40 6.52
CA LEU A 318 -12.94 18.75 7.84
C LEU A 318 -14.04 17.72 8.11
N ARG A 319 -15.11 17.68 7.31
CA ARG A 319 -16.17 16.68 7.34
C ARG A 319 -15.93 15.51 6.38
N LEU A 320 -14.99 15.66 5.43
CA LEU A 320 -14.68 14.62 4.47
C LEU A 320 -13.75 13.54 5.08
N PRO A 321 -13.86 12.27 4.66
CA PRO A 321 -13.02 11.18 5.13
C PRO A 321 -11.64 11.17 4.44
N VAL A 322 -10.95 12.31 4.42
CA VAL A 322 -9.61 12.47 3.81
C VAL A 322 -8.50 12.23 4.82
N ALA A 323 -7.29 11.86 4.34
CA ALA A 323 -6.14 11.54 5.16
C ALA A 323 -5.60 12.73 5.95
N TYR A 324 -5.65 13.93 5.37
CA TYR A 324 -4.99 15.09 5.92
C TYR A 324 -5.66 16.37 5.44
N VAL A 325 -5.84 17.33 6.35
CA VAL A 325 -6.27 18.71 6.06
C VAL A 325 -5.33 19.66 6.78
N GLY A 326 -4.53 20.41 6.03
CA GLY A 326 -3.60 21.38 6.59
C GLY A 326 -3.86 22.79 6.07
N ALA A 327 -3.65 23.80 6.90
CA ALA A 327 -3.83 25.19 6.51
C ALA A 327 -2.65 26.07 6.92
N MET A 328 -2.13 26.84 5.95
CA MET A 328 -1.04 27.78 6.16
C MET A 328 -1.51 28.99 6.98
N GLY A 329 -0.61 29.56 7.76
CA GLY A 329 -0.83 30.78 8.51
C GLY A 329 0.03 30.89 9.77
N SER A 330 0.02 32.06 10.39
CA SER A 330 0.64 32.26 11.70
C SER A 330 -0.20 31.62 12.82
N ARG A 331 0.37 31.49 14.01
CA ARG A 331 -0.39 31.06 15.21
C ARG A 331 -1.60 31.97 15.48
N ARG A 332 -1.46 33.28 15.24
CA ARG A 332 -2.58 34.22 15.36
C ARG A 332 -3.68 33.94 14.32
N THR A 333 -3.28 33.73 13.07
CA THR A 333 -4.22 33.36 11.99
C THR A 333 -4.93 32.05 12.28
N HIS A 334 -4.22 31.08 12.90
CA HIS A 334 -4.81 29.83 13.33
C HIS A 334 -5.93 30.03 14.35
N LEU A 335 -5.69 30.81 15.41
CA LEU A 335 -6.70 31.08 16.45
C LEU A 335 -7.94 31.78 15.88
N ASP A 336 -7.76 32.81 15.05
CA ASP A 336 -8.85 33.52 14.38
C ASP A 336 -9.64 32.59 13.45
N ARG A 337 -8.94 31.74 12.69
CA ARG A 337 -9.54 30.72 11.82
C ARG A 337 -10.37 29.71 12.63
N GLN A 338 -9.84 29.19 13.72
CA GLN A 338 -10.57 28.26 14.58
C GLN A 338 -11.87 28.88 15.11
N GLN A 339 -11.83 30.17 15.55
CA GLN A 339 -13.03 30.84 16.02
C GLN A 339 -14.08 30.94 14.90
N ARG A 340 -13.68 31.37 13.70
CA ARG A 340 -14.61 31.45 12.55
C ARG A 340 -15.17 30.09 12.15
N LEU A 341 -14.41 29.02 12.29
CA LEU A 341 -14.89 27.67 12.01
C LEU A 341 -15.89 27.20 13.07
N ARG A 342 -15.72 27.56 14.34
CA ARG A 342 -16.74 27.34 15.37
C ARG A 342 -18.02 28.11 15.08
N ASP A 343 -17.90 29.36 14.65
CA ASP A 343 -19.05 30.23 14.34
C ASP A 343 -19.90 29.66 13.17
N VAL A 344 -19.31 28.91 12.25
CA VAL A 344 -20.03 28.18 11.18
C VAL A 344 -20.42 26.74 11.58
N GLY A 345 -20.28 26.38 12.85
CA GLY A 345 -20.83 25.13 13.41
C GLY A 345 -19.93 23.90 13.31
N LEU A 346 -18.60 24.04 13.20
CA LEU A 346 -17.71 22.88 13.33
C LEU A 346 -17.54 22.51 14.80
N THR A 347 -17.54 21.21 15.05
CA THR A 347 -17.30 20.61 16.37
C THR A 347 -15.79 20.57 16.68
N GLU A 348 -15.44 20.44 17.96
CA GLU A 348 -14.04 20.29 18.37
C GLU A 348 -13.40 19.01 17.78
N LEU A 349 -14.19 17.96 17.58
CA LEU A 349 -13.71 16.73 16.92
C LEU A 349 -13.29 16.99 15.46
N GLU A 350 -14.08 17.76 14.71
CA GLU A 350 -13.75 18.17 13.35
C GLU A 350 -12.56 19.13 13.33
N LEU A 351 -12.49 20.08 14.23
CA LEU A 351 -11.39 21.04 14.36
C LEU A 351 -10.06 20.37 14.69
N ASN A 352 -10.06 19.32 15.50
CA ASN A 352 -8.85 18.54 15.84
C ASN A 352 -8.22 17.85 14.64
N ARG A 353 -8.93 17.71 13.52
CA ARG A 353 -8.39 17.19 12.25
C ARG A 353 -7.58 18.22 11.49
N LEU A 354 -7.73 19.52 11.82
CA LEU A 354 -7.02 20.59 11.13
C LEU A 354 -5.58 20.73 11.62
N ARG A 355 -4.64 20.56 10.72
CA ARG A 355 -3.22 20.86 10.94
C ARG A 355 -2.96 22.32 10.58
N SER A 356 -2.82 23.17 11.58
CA SER A 356 -2.64 24.62 11.39
C SER A 356 -1.89 25.23 12.58
N PRO A 357 -0.80 25.96 12.38
CA PRO A 357 -0.09 26.10 11.10
C PRO A 357 0.33 24.78 10.49
N ILE A 358 0.25 24.64 9.15
CA ILE A 358 0.62 23.43 8.41
C ILE A 358 2.13 23.17 8.47
N GLY A 359 2.53 21.92 8.67
CA GLY A 359 3.92 21.48 8.65
C GLY A 359 4.56 21.26 10.02
N LEU A 360 5.68 20.53 10.04
CA LEU A 360 6.50 20.34 11.23
C LEU A 360 7.36 21.58 11.52
N ASP A 361 7.70 21.80 12.78
CA ASP A 361 8.62 22.89 13.19
C ASP A 361 10.07 22.55 12.80
N LEU A 362 10.45 22.90 11.56
CA LEU A 362 11.82 22.78 11.04
C LEU A 362 12.56 24.12 11.03
N GLY A 363 11.93 25.23 11.49
CA GLY A 363 12.50 26.57 11.36
C GLY A 363 12.54 27.09 9.92
N ALA A 364 11.70 26.54 9.02
CA ALA A 364 11.63 26.83 7.60
C ALA A 364 11.43 28.32 7.30
N ARG A 365 12.17 28.83 6.29
CA ARG A 365 12.13 30.26 5.87
C ARG A 365 11.85 30.42 4.39
N THR A 366 12.23 29.44 3.55
CA THR A 366 11.99 29.49 2.10
C THR A 366 10.75 28.69 1.71
N PRO A 367 10.18 28.91 0.52
CA PRO A 367 9.10 28.08 0.00
C PRO A 367 9.46 26.58 -0.05
N GLU A 368 10.69 26.23 -0.41
CA GLU A 368 11.18 24.87 -0.49
C GLU A 368 11.28 24.22 0.88
N GLU A 369 11.84 24.91 1.87
CA GLU A 369 11.91 24.42 3.26
C GLU A 369 10.52 24.24 3.86
N THR A 370 9.59 25.16 3.59
CA THR A 370 8.20 25.05 4.02
C THR A 370 7.51 23.87 3.36
N ALA A 371 7.73 23.65 2.05
CA ALA A 371 7.19 22.49 1.36
C ALA A 371 7.72 21.18 1.95
N LEU A 372 9.00 21.13 2.30
CA LEU A 372 9.59 19.97 3.00
C LEU A 372 8.96 19.75 4.38
N SER A 373 8.75 20.83 5.16
CA SER A 373 8.07 20.77 6.46
C SER A 373 6.65 20.22 6.35
N ILE A 374 5.87 20.68 5.37
CA ILE A 374 4.52 20.18 5.09
C ILE A 374 4.55 18.70 4.69
N ALA A 375 5.43 18.33 3.78
CA ALA A 375 5.56 16.96 3.32
C ALA A 375 5.98 16.01 4.43
N ALA A 376 6.89 16.43 5.32
CA ALA A 376 7.32 15.65 6.48
C ALA A 376 6.14 15.41 7.44
N GLU A 377 5.28 16.42 7.71
CA GLU A 377 4.07 16.24 8.53
C GLU A 377 3.08 15.27 7.89
N ILE A 378 2.85 15.37 6.57
CA ILE A 378 1.98 14.46 5.83
C ILE A 378 2.49 13.01 5.93
N VAL A 379 3.81 12.79 5.76
CA VAL A 379 4.43 11.47 5.89
C VAL A 379 4.30 10.95 7.31
N ALA A 380 4.61 11.78 8.32
CA ALA A 380 4.51 11.40 9.73
C ALA A 380 3.06 11.02 10.09
N ASN A 381 2.08 11.83 9.69
CA ASN A 381 0.65 11.55 9.93
C ASN A 381 0.22 10.21 9.27
N ARG A 382 0.65 9.96 8.03
CA ARG A 382 0.30 8.72 7.29
C ARG A 382 0.95 7.47 7.88
N ARG A 383 2.18 7.59 8.42
CA ARG A 383 2.99 6.48 8.91
C ARG A 383 3.01 6.34 10.44
N GLY A 384 2.30 7.21 11.16
CA GLY A 384 2.30 7.21 12.63
C GLY A 384 3.62 7.71 13.24
N GLY A 385 4.44 8.43 12.46
CA GLY A 385 5.68 9.03 12.92
C GLY A 385 5.44 10.23 13.85
N THR A 386 6.37 10.48 14.76
CA THR A 386 6.30 11.60 15.72
C THR A 386 6.90 12.90 15.19
N GLY A 387 7.75 12.82 14.16
CA GLY A 387 8.51 13.96 13.63
C GLY A 387 9.73 14.37 14.48
N VAL A 388 10.04 13.61 15.54
CA VAL A 388 11.26 13.84 16.36
C VAL A 388 12.49 13.22 15.73
N PRO A 389 13.73 13.73 16.01
CA PRO A 389 14.95 13.10 15.53
C PRO A 389 15.07 11.64 15.98
N LEU A 390 15.54 10.77 15.10
CA LEU A 390 15.75 9.34 15.41
C LEU A 390 16.90 9.12 16.40
N THR A 391 17.87 10.05 16.48
CA THR A 391 18.95 10.00 17.45
C THR A 391 18.40 10.09 18.86
N GLY A 392 18.64 9.07 19.67
CA GLY A 392 18.12 8.97 21.04
C GLY A 392 16.65 8.53 21.16
N ALA A 393 15.98 8.24 20.05
CA ALA A 393 14.65 7.63 20.09
C ALA A 393 14.77 6.13 20.41
N HIS A 394 13.92 5.65 21.32
CA HIS A 394 13.85 4.22 21.69
C HIS A 394 12.69 3.50 20.97
N THR A 395 12.01 4.18 20.05
CA THR A 395 10.93 3.60 19.24
C THR A 395 11.50 2.96 17.97
N PRO A 396 10.88 1.90 17.42
CA PRO A 396 11.26 1.33 16.15
C PRO A 396 11.32 2.40 15.06
N ILE A 397 12.34 2.35 14.18
CA ILE A 397 12.49 3.31 13.06
C ILE A 397 11.28 3.25 12.11
N HIS A 398 10.77 2.05 11.88
CA HIS A 398 9.54 1.83 11.12
C HIS A 398 8.41 1.52 12.10
N HIS A 399 7.47 2.44 12.21
CA HIS A 399 6.26 2.21 13.00
C HIS A 399 5.40 1.19 12.26
N ASP A 400 5.12 0.06 12.92
CA ASP A 400 4.10 -0.88 12.47
C ASP A 400 2.74 -0.18 12.55
N THR A 401 2.27 0.38 11.44
CA THR A 401 0.89 0.84 11.31
C THR A 401 -0.09 -0.33 11.11
N GLY A 402 0.44 -1.56 11.07
CA GLY A 402 -0.31 -2.78 11.22
C GLY A 402 -0.62 -2.96 12.71
N ARG A 403 -1.86 -2.72 13.13
CA ARG A 403 -2.41 -3.49 14.24
C ARG A 403 -2.01 -4.94 13.95
N SER A 404 -1.28 -5.54 14.91
CA SER A 404 -1.03 -6.98 14.93
C SER A 404 -2.25 -7.68 14.36
N LEU A 405 -2.01 -8.59 13.39
CA LEU A 405 -2.95 -9.52 12.79
C LEU A 405 -4.27 -9.55 13.57
N GLY A 406 -5.26 -8.78 13.09
CA GLY A 406 -6.58 -8.81 13.71
C GLY A 406 -7.09 -10.25 13.55
N ARG A 407 -7.03 -11.02 14.62
CA ARG A 407 -7.72 -12.29 14.68
C ARG A 407 -9.19 -11.99 14.44
N ILE A 408 -9.67 -12.29 13.26
CA ILE A 408 -11.10 -12.24 12.96
C ILE A 408 -11.66 -13.51 13.57
N GLY A 409 -12.24 -13.34 14.77
CA GLY A 409 -13.01 -14.39 15.42
C GLY A 409 -14.14 -14.85 14.49
N SER A 410 -14.39 -16.14 14.47
CA SER A 410 -15.49 -16.75 13.73
C SER A 410 -16.79 -15.99 14.02
N VAL A 411 -17.41 -15.46 12.99
CA VAL A 411 -18.81 -15.06 13.06
C VAL A 411 -19.62 -16.35 13.07
N ALA A 412 -20.39 -16.54 14.17
CA ALA A 412 -21.29 -17.66 14.37
C ALA A 412 -22.38 -17.71 13.30
#